data_4538b9e32cb98efc2e604e8d5c141424
#
_entry.id   4538b9e32cb98efc2e604e8d5c141424
#
_cell.length_a   1.000
_cell.length_b   1.000
_cell.length_c   1.000
_cell.angle_alpha   90.00
_cell.angle_beta   90.00
_cell.angle_gamma   90.00
#
_symmetry.space_group_name_H-M   'P 1'
#
loop_
_entity.id
_entity.type
_entity.pdbx_description
1 polymer ?
#
loop_
_entity_poly.entity_id
_entity_poly.type
_entity_poly.pdbx_seq_one_letter_code
_entity_poly.pdbx_strand_id
1 'polypeptide(L)'
;MLKNILSLHVVGEKGEGCDYPLFPELFRKAGYRVTFLTNQFLPKAKDAVYDFSGGFFLNNPTLSEAQFSLRNDKTHRFDDGLIADYDRLVGDGKIKLKGDSAHNLIIFHLIGQHVNYRTRCPNNRRVFGPEAYKERRPDLNDRQRRIMADYDNAVIYNDSVVDAIVRKFENQDAIVIYMPDHGEECYEPGRGFICRN
;
A
#
# COMPACT_ATOMS: atom_id res chain seq x y z
N MET A 1 3.31 -8.56 -7.89
CA MET A 1 3.99 -8.46 -6.59
C MET A 1 3.08 -8.72 -5.42
N LEU A 2 1.97 -8.00 -5.21
CA LEU A 2 1.07 -8.23 -4.07
C LEU A 2 0.66 -9.70 -3.88
N LYS A 3 0.36 -10.43 -4.96
CA LYS A 3 0.03 -11.87 -4.88
C LYS A 3 1.14 -12.69 -4.20
N ASN A 4 2.40 -12.35 -4.44
CA ASN A 4 3.53 -13.06 -3.83
C ASN A 4 3.71 -12.67 -2.35
N ILE A 5 3.42 -11.41 -1.99
CA ILE A 5 3.42 -10.95 -0.60
C ILE A 5 2.30 -11.60 0.21
N LEU A 6 1.13 -11.78 -0.40
CA LEU A 6 -0.01 -12.41 0.25
C LEU A 6 0.06 -13.94 0.25
N SER A 7 0.97 -14.54 -0.50
CA SER A 7 1.15 -15.99 -0.65
C SER A 7 2.26 -16.51 0.25
N LEU A 8 2.17 -17.78 0.66
CA LEU A 8 3.27 -18.50 1.28
C LEU A 8 4.25 -19.09 0.25
N HIS A 9 4.15 -18.70 -1.01
CA HIS A 9 5.10 -19.09 -2.05
C HIS A 9 6.49 -18.54 -1.75
N VAL A 10 7.48 -19.42 -1.74
CA VAL A 10 8.89 -19.04 -1.54
C VAL A 10 9.58 -18.91 -2.90
N VAL A 11 10.41 -17.88 -3.03
CA VAL A 11 11.18 -17.66 -4.26
C VAL A 11 12.02 -18.88 -4.59
N GLY A 12 11.88 -19.40 -5.82
CA GLY A 12 12.55 -20.60 -6.29
C GLY A 12 11.71 -21.88 -6.22
N GLU A 13 10.56 -21.88 -5.57
CA GLU A 13 9.59 -22.96 -5.65
C GLU A 13 8.84 -22.95 -6.99
N LYS A 14 8.38 -24.12 -7.41
CA LYS A 14 7.59 -24.27 -8.65
C LYS A 14 6.17 -23.76 -8.44
N GLY A 15 5.58 -23.17 -9.48
CA GLY A 15 4.20 -22.70 -9.47
C GLY A 15 4.06 -21.18 -9.31
N GLU A 16 2.84 -20.74 -9.22
CA GLU A 16 2.46 -19.34 -9.03
C GLU A 16 2.05 -19.09 -7.59
N GLY A 17 2.15 -17.85 -7.12
CA GLY A 17 1.72 -17.50 -5.76
C GLY A 17 0.30 -17.94 -5.41
N CYS A 18 -0.61 -18.07 -6.39
CA CYS A 18 -1.98 -18.56 -6.18
C CYS A 18 -2.09 -20.08 -6.00
N ASP A 19 -1.04 -20.83 -6.28
CA ASP A 19 -1.02 -22.29 -6.05
C ASP A 19 -0.69 -22.63 -4.60
N TYR A 20 -0.33 -21.63 -3.80
CA TYR A 20 0.06 -21.76 -2.39
C TYR A 20 -0.97 -21.11 -1.47
N PRO A 21 -1.02 -21.54 -0.21
CA PRO A 21 -1.89 -20.91 0.78
C PRO A 21 -1.62 -19.40 0.88
N LEU A 22 -2.69 -18.63 1.03
CA LEU A 22 -2.62 -17.20 1.19
C LEU A 22 -2.71 -16.85 2.68
N PHE A 23 -1.80 -16.06 3.20
CA PHE A 23 -1.80 -15.76 4.63
C PHE A 23 -3.10 -15.09 5.12
N PRO A 24 -3.79 -14.22 4.36
CA PRO A 24 -5.08 -13.70 4.80
C PRO A 24 -6.13 -14.79 5.01
N GLU A 25 -6.15 -15.81 4.14
CA GLU A 25 -7.04 -16.95 4.31
C GLU A 25 -6.72 -17.79 5.57
N LEU A 26 -5.43 -17.99 5.85
CA LEU A 26 -5.00 -18.68 7.07
C LEU A 26 -5.44 -17.93 8.33
N PHE A 27 -5.30 -16.60 8.35
CA PHE A 27 -5.81 -15.79 9.45
C PHE A 27 -7.32 -15.90 9.60
N ARG A 28 -8.07 -15.90 8.48
CA ARG A 28 -9.52 -16.15 8.55
C ARG A 28 -9.85 -17.52 9.12
N LYS A 29 -9.18 -18.58 8.68
CA LYS A 29 -9.35 -19.93 9.22
C LYS A 29 -9.00 -20.03 10.71
N ALA A 30 -8.06 -19.20 11.16
CA ALA A 30 -7.71 -19.05 12.58
C ALA A 30 -8.69 -18.18 13.39
N GLY A 31 -9.78 -17.73 12.78
CA GLY A 31 -10.82 -16.96 13.47
C GLY A 31 -10.62 -15.44 13.43
N TYR A 32 -9.62 -14.95 12.71
CA TYR A 32 -9.41 -13.51 12.54
C TYR A 32 -10.40 -12.89 11.54
N ARG A 33 -10.81 -11.68 11.83
CA ARG A 33 -11.44 -10.82 10.83
C ARG A 33 -10.36 -10.14 10.00
N VAL A 34 -10.35 -10.41 8.71
CA VAL A 34 -9.37 -9.83 7.78
C VAL A 34 -9.98 -8.63 7.07
N THR A 35 -9.40 -7.46 7.27
CA THR A 35 -9.79 -6.21 6.59
C THR A 35 -8.71 -5.81 5.60
N PHE A 36 -9.08 -5.60 4.33
CA PHE A 36 -8.17 -5.16 3.28
C PHE A 36 -8.60 -3.78 2.77
N LEU A 37 -7.79 -2.77 3.06
CA LEU A 37 -7.98 -1.39 2.62
C LEU A 37 -6.94 -1.08 1.54
N THR A 38 -7.38 -0.77 0.34
CA THR A 38 -6.50 -0.57 -0.80
C THR A 38 -6.83 0.70 -1.57
N ASN A 39 -5.80 1.37 -2.07
CA ASN A 39 -5.93 2.54 -2.92
C ASN A 39 -5.46 2.30 -4.37
N GLN A 40 -5.12 1.06 -4.73
CA GLN A 40 -4.57 0.75 -6.05
C GLN A 40 -5.59 0.27 -7.08
N PHE A 41 -6.77 -0.23 -6.66
CA PHE A 41 -7.81 -0.74 -7.56
C PHE A 41 -9.20 -0.66 -6.91
N LEU A 42 -10.24 -0.78 -7.73
CA LEU A 42 -11.63 -0.78 -7.25
C LEU A 42 -12.03 -2.19 -6.82
N PRO A 43 -12.29 -2.44 -5.54
CA PRO A 43 -12.57 -3.78 -5.02
C PRO A 43 -13.83 -4.45 -5.56
N LYS A 44 -14.72 -3.69 -6.18
CA LYS A 44 -16.01 -4.17 -6.73
C LYS A 44 -16.15 -3.96 -8.24
N ALA A 45 -15.08 -3.65 -8.93
CA ALA A 45 -15.12 -3.48 -10.38
C ALA A 45 -15.59 -4.79 -11.03
N LYS A 46 -16.66 -4.71 -11.83
CA LYS A 46 -17.19 -5.86 -12.58
C LYS A 46 -16.23 -6.32 -13.66
N ASP A 47 -15.57 -5.35 -14.27
CA ASP A 47 -14.52 -5.61 -15.25
C ASP A 47 -13.20 -5.64 -14.50
N ALA A 48 -12.50 -6.75 -14.60
CA ALA A 48 -11.21 -6.91 -13.97
C ALA A 48 -10.32 -5.72 -14.33
N VAL A 49 -10.24 -4.76 -13.43
CA VAL A 49 -9.19 -3.76 -13.50
C VAL A 49 -7.92 -4.56 -13.38
N TYR A 50 -7.16 -4.57 -14.45
CA TYR A 50 -5.92 -5.30 -14.50
C TYR A 50 -5.00 -4.70 -13.45
N ASP A 51 -4.86 -5.41 -12.37
CA ASP A 51 -3.94 -5.09 -11.31
C ASP A 51 -2.81 -6.10 -11.37
N PHE A 52 -1.64 -5.65 -11.77
CA PHE A 52 -0.43 -6.46 -11.78
C PHE A 52 -0.12 -7.10 -10.44
N SER A 53 -0.56 -6.45 -9.37
CA SER A 53 -0.20 -6.84 -8.01
C SER A 53 -1.21 -7.74 -7.35
N GLY A 54 -2.45 -7.79 -7.80
CA GLY A 54 -3.45 -8.55 -7.08
C GLY A 54 -4.84 -8.64 -7.69
N GLY A 55 -5.06 -8.05 -8.88
CA GLY A 55 -6.35 -8.05 -9.56
C GLY A 55 -6.92 -9.45 -9.73
N PHE A 56 -6.07 -10.44 -9.91
CA PHE A 56 -6.47 -11.83 -9.94
C PHE A 56 -7.22 -12.26 -8.68
N PHE A 57 -6.74 -11.88 -7.49
CA PHE A 57 -7.41 -12.23 -6.23
C PHE A 57 -8.60 -11.36 -5.93
N LEU A 58 -8.48 -10.07 -6.19
CA LEU A 58 -9.36 -9.06 -5.65
C LEU A 58 -10.57 -8.79 -6.54
N ASN A 59 -10.41 -9.03 -7.84
CA ASN A 59 -11.51 -8.95 -8.80
C ASN A 59 -12.24 -10.28 -8.98
N ASN A 60 -11.74 -11.37 -8.43
CA ASN A 60 -12.48 -12.62 -8.35
C ASN A 60 -13.28 -12.66 -7.04
N PRO A 61 -14.64 -12.58 -7.08
CA PRO A 61 -15.46 -12.51 -5.87
C PRO A 61 -15.21 -13.68 -4.92
N THR A 62 -15.10 -14.89 -5.44
CA THR A 62 -14.91 -16.10 -4.64
C THR A 62 -13.58 -16.08 -3.89
N LEU A 63 -12.48 -15.76 -4.59
CA LEU A 63 -11.15 -15.67 -3.96
C LEU A 63 -11.09 -14.52 -2.95
N SER A 64 -11.71 -13.38 -3.30
CA SER A 64 -11.74 -12.22 -2.44
C SER A 64 -12.54 -12.46 -1.16
N GLU A 65 -13.69 -13.14 -1.25
CA GLU A 65 -14.51 -13.50 -0.08
C GLU A 65 -13.82 -14.54 0.80
N ALA A 66 -13.08 -15.47 0.20
CA ALA A 66 -12.27 -16.43 0.96
C ALA A 66 -11.19 -15.78 1.79
N GLN A 67 -10.62 -14.65 1.34
CA GLN A 67 -9.48 -14.00 1.96
C GLN A 67 -9.86 -12.84 2.89
N PHE A 68 -10.84 -12.03 2.50
CA PHE A 68 -11.15 -10.78 3.18
C PHE A 68 -12.56 -10.76 3.74
N SER A 69 -12.68 -10.42 5.03
CA SER A 69 -13.97 -10.20 5.69
C SER A 69 -14.55 -8.83 5.34
N LEU A 70 -13.67 -7.85 5.19
CA LEU A 70 -14.03 -6.45 4.89
C LEU A 70 -13.05 -5.85 3.87
N ARG A 71 -13.57 -4.93 3.06
CA ARG A 71 -12.80 -4.12 2.11
C ARG A 71 -13.40 -2.72 2.03
N ASN A 72 -12.60 -1.74 1.61
CA ASN A 72 -13.14 -0.46 1.18
C ASN A 72 -13.86 -0.61 -0.18
N ASP A 73 -14.76 0.28 -0.48
CA ASP A 73 -15.64 0.27 -1.65
C ASP A 73 -15.25 1.28 -2.73
N LYS A 74 -14.24 2.10 -2.46
CA LYS A 74 -13.72 3.12 -3.39
C LYS A 74 -12.23 3.34 -3.15
N THR A 75 -11.55 3.83 -4.18
CA THR A 75 -10.20 4.38 -4.08
C THR A 75 -10.26 5.86 -3.74
N HIS A 76 -9.15 6.37 -3.24
CA HIS A 76 -8.95 7.77 -2.90
C HIS A 76 -7.84 8.38 -3.75
N ARG A 77 -7.84 9.69 -3.88
CA ARG A 77 -6.78 10.39 -4.58
C ARG A 77 -5.42 10.24 -3.88
N PHE A 78 -5.43 10.16 -2.55
CA PHE A 78 -4.25 10.03 -1.70
C PHE A 78 -4.50 8.95 -0.63
N ASP A 79 -3.42 8.39 -0.11
CA ASP A 79 -3.48 7.23 0.79
C ASP A 79 -4.05 7.54 2.19
N ASP A 80 -4.05 8.82 2.62
CA ASP A 80 -4.73 9.23 3.85
C ASP A 80 -6.24 8.94 3.84
N GLY A 81 -6.86 8.81 2.66
CA GLY A 81 -8.24 8.38 2.52
C GLY A 81 -8.52 6.98 3.09
N LEU A 82 -7.52 6.10 3.10
CA LEU A 82 -7.66 4.77 3.70
C LEU A 82 -7.77 4.82 5.22
N ILE A 83 -7.19 5.85 5.86
CA ILE A 83 -7.32 6.11 7.30
C ILE A 83 -8.78 6.47 7.61
N ALA A 84 -9.38 7.32 6.79
CA ALA A 84 -10.79 7.68 6.93
C ALA A 84 -11.72 6.45 6.74
N ASP A 85 -11.40 5.56 5.79
CA ASP A 85 -12.14 4.30 5.64
C ASP A 85 -12.01 3.39 6.86
N TYR A 86 -10.81 3.28 7.43
CA TYR A 86 -10.57 2.56 8.68
C TYR A 86 -11.39 3.15 9.83
N ASP A 87 -11.32 4.46 10.05
CA ASP A 87 -12.05 5.14 11.11
C ASP A 87 -13.56 4.95 10.98
N ARG A 88 -14.09 5.01 9.75
CA ARG A 88 -15.49 4.74 9.46
C ARG A 88 -15.86 3.29 9.80
N LEU A 89 -15.05 2.31 9.41
CA LEU A 89 -15.31 0.89 9.70
C LEU A 89 -15.27 0.58 11.21
N VAL A 90 -14.40 1.25 11.95
CA VAL A 90 -14.36 1.18 13.44
C VAL A 90 -15.60 1.85 14.01
N GLY A 91 -15.94 3.06 13.58
CA GLY A 91 -17.12 3.79 14.02
C GLY A 91 -18.45 3.07 13.76
N ASP A 92 -18.55 2.39 12.61
CA ASP A 92 -19.70 1.55 12.24
C ASP A 92 -19.74 0.20 13.02
N GLY A 93 -18.76 -0.08 13.89
CA GLY A 93 -18.64 -1.36 14.61
C GLY A 93 -18.32 -2.55 13.73
N LYS A 94 -17.90 -2.31 12.46
CA LYS A 94 -17.48 -3.37 11.53
C LYS A 94 -16.09 -3.91 11.87
N ILE A 95 -15.21 -3.09 12.41
CA ILE A 95 -13.95 -3.50 13.02
C ILE A 95 -14.10 -3.35 14.53
N LYS A 96 -13.97 -4.45 15.26
CA LYS A 96 -14.04 -4.48 16.72
C LYS A 96 -12.63 -4.58 17.26
N LEU A 97 -12.22 -3.59 18.05
CA LEU A 97 -10.85 -3.51 18.61
C LEU A 97 -10.74 -4.10 20.03
N LYS A 98 -11.87 -4.46 20.66
CA LYS A 98 -11.93 -4.99 22.04
C LYS A 98 -12.95 -6.13 22.15
N GLY A 99 -12.75 -7.02 23.15
CA GLY A 99 -13.63 -8.16 23.43
C GLY A 99 -13.16 -9.45 22.77
N ASP A 100 -13.83 -10.57 23.09
CA ASP A 100 -13.44 -11.93 22.71
C ASP A 100 -13.44 -12.19 21.19
N SER A 101 -14.01 -11.31 20.39
CA SER A 101 -14.02 -11.38 18.92
C SER A 101 -13.14 -10.33 18.24
N ALA A 102 -12.17 -9.77 18.96
CA ALA A 102 -11.33 -8.67 18.49
C ALA A 102 -10.05 -9.12 17.77
N HIS A 103 -10.00 -10.37 17.28
CA HIS A 103 -8.87 -10.82 16.48
C HIS A 103 -8.98 -10.23 15.08
N ASN A 104 -8.12 -9.27 14.76
CA ASN A 104 -8.10 -8.58 13.48
C ASN A 104 -6.74 -8.73 12.79
N LEU A 105 -6.77 -8.95 11.48
CA LEU A 105 -5.68 -8.68 10.56
C LEU A 105 -6.14 -7.51 9.68
N ILE A 106 -5.46 -6.38 9.76
CA ILE A 106 -5.81 -5.19 8.98
C ILE A 106 -4.64 -4.88 8.04
N ILE A 107 -4.92 -4.86 6.75
CA ILE A 107 -3.94 -4.61 5.71
C ILE A 107 -4.26 -3.27 5.07
N PHE A 108 -3.32 -2.33 5.14
CA PHE A 108 -3.35 -1.07 4.39
C PHE A 108 -2.43 -1.23 3.17
N HIS A 109 -3.01 -1.32 1.99
CA HIS A 109 -2.29 -1.42 0.74
C HIS A 109 -2.22 -0.05 0.08
N LEU A 110 -1.13 0.65 0.35
CA LEU A 110 -0.89 2.02 -0.08
C LEU A 110 -0.41 2.06 -1.54
N ILE A 111 -0.63 3.16 -2.23
CA ILE A 111 0.09 3.48 -3.46
C ILE A 111 1.52 3.93 -3.14
N GLY A 112 1.67 4.63 -2.01
CA GLY A 112 2.96 5.14 -1.57
C GLY A 112 3.61 6.06 -2.60
N GLN A 113 4.88 5.85 -2.85
CA GLN A 113 5.70 6.60 -3.82
C GLN A 113 5.79 5.94 -5.20
N HIS A 114 4.79 5.16 -5.61
CA HIS A 114 4.74 4.57 -6.96
C HIS A 114 4.91 5.63 -8.06
N VAL A 115 5.55 5.26 -9.18
CA VAL A 115 5.82 6.16 -10.32
C VAL A 115 4.64 7.06 -10.69
N ASN A 116 4.97 8.20 -11.33
CA ASN A 116 4.20 9.41 -11.41
C ASN A 116 4.12 10.11 -10.04
N TYR A 117 5.28 10.23 -9.40
CA TYR A 117 5.48 10.78 -8.04
C TYR A 117 4.77 12.11 -7.81
N ARG A 118 4.67 12.95 -8.86
CA ARG A 118 3.94 14.23 -8.82
C ARG A 118 2.52 14.09 -8.30
N THR A 119 1.87 12.97 -8.56
CA THR A 119 0.48 12.70 -8.18
C THR A 119 0.33 12.04 -6.81
N ARG A 120 1.45 11.70 -6.15
CA ARG A 120 1.45 10.95 -4.88
C ARG A 120 1.46 11.82 -3.64
N CYS A 121 1.70 13.13 -3.80
CA CYS A 121 1.71 14.10 -2.71
C CYS A 121 0.76 15.26 -3.02
N PRO A 122 -0.12 15.66 -2.08
CA PRO A 122 -0.95 16.87 -2.23
C PRO A 122 -0.08 18.11 -2.39
N ASN A 123 -0.51 19.06 -3.22
CA ASN A 123 0.29 20.26 -3.51
C ASN A 123 0.63 21.08 -2.26
N ASN A 124 -0.29 21.17 -1.30
CA ASN A 124 -0.11 21.88 -0.04
C ASN A 124 0.75 21.14 1.00
N ARG A 125 1.19 19.91 0.70
CA ARG A 125 2.07 19.09 1.56
C ARG A 125 3.48 18.95 0.98
N ARG A 126 3.74 19.61 -0.15
CA ARG A 126 5.05 19.55 -0.80
C ARG A 126 6.05 20.44 -0.07
N VAL A 127 7.25 19.91 0.15
CA VAL A 127 8.34 20.54 0.89
C VAL A 127 9.49 20.88 -0.06
N PHE A 128 9.79 20.01 -1.03
CA PHE A 128 10.93 20.13 -1.92
C PHE A 128 10.56 20.73 -3.27
N GLY A 129 11.38 21.67 -3.74
CA GLY A 129 11.44 22.12 -5.12
C GLY A 129 12.72 21.63 -5.82
N PRO A 130 12.82 21.76 -7.17
CA PRO A 130 14.00 21.34 -7.93
C PRO A 130 15.27 22.09 -7.54
N GLU A 131 15.14 23.28 -6.96
CA GLU A 131 16.25 24.13 -6.52
C GLU A 131 17.09 23.44 -5.42
N ALA A 132 16.46 22.64 -4.57
CA ALA A 132 17.15 21.91 -3.49
C ALA A 132 18.23 20.93 -4.00
N TYR A 133 18.18 20.58 -5.29
CA TYR A 133 19.09 19.61 -5.91
C TYR A 133 20.18 20.22 -6.78
N LYS A 134 20.18 21.53 -7.02
CA LYS A 134 21.16 22.17 -7.91
C LYS A 134 22.59 21.94 -7.47
N GLU A 135 22.87 22.11 -6.18
CA GLU A 135 24.20 21.93 -5.63
C GLU A 135 24.49 20.47 -5.24
N ARG A 136 23.48 19.76 -4.73
CA ARG A 136 23.62 18.38 -4.25
C ARG A 136 23.71 17.36 -5.38
N ARG A 137 23.07 17.64 -6.51
CA ARG A 137 23.00 16.78 -7.69
C ARG A 137 23.24 17.59 -8.97
N PRO A 138 24.47 18.14 -9.14
CA PRO A 138 24.83 18.91 -10.34
C PRO A 138 24.83 18.07 -11.62
N ASP A 139 24.90 16.74 -11.48
CA ASP A 139 24.82 15.74 -12.55
C ASP A 139 23.43 15.68 -13.20
N LEU A 140 22.38 16.16 -12.54
CA LEU A 140 21.01 16.09 -13.03
C LEU A 140 20.63 17.36 -13.79
N ASN A 141 19.87 17.18 -14.87
CA ASN A 141 19.23 18.29 -15.55
C ASN A 141 17.96 18.77 -14.82
N ASP A 142 17.36 19.90 -15.25
CA ASP A 142 16.20 20.49 -14.57
C ASP A 142 14.96 19.59 -14.55
N ARG A 143 14.76 18.75 -15.57
CA ARG A 143 13.68 17.78 -15.60
C ARG A 143 13.88 16.69 -14.54
N GLN A 144 15.08 16.18 -14.45
CA GLN A 144 15.45 15.14 -13.48
C GLN A 144 15.36 15.67 -12.05
N ARG A 145 15.83 16.90 -11.78
CA ARG A 145 15.68 17.54 -10.46
C ARG A 145 14.20 17.71 -10.06
N ARG A 146 13.33 18.05 -11.00
CA ARG A 146 11.87 18.10 -10.73
C ARG A 146 11.32 16.72 -10.35
N ILE A 147 11.74 15.68 -11.05
CA ILE A 147 11.31 14.30 -10.73
C ILE A 147 11.81 13.88 -9.36
N MET A 148 13.08 14.18 -9.02
CA MET A 148 13.60 13.95 -7.67
C MET A 148 12.81 14.68 -6.59
N ALA A 149 12.53 15.96 -6.80
CA ALA A 149 11.70 16.72 -5.86
C ALA A 149 10.30 16.12 -5.70
N ASP A 150 9.70 15.64 -6.79
CA ASP A 150 8.41 14.98 -6.75
C ASP A 150 8.48 13.64 -5.99
N TYR A 151 9.55 12.87 -6.18
CA TYR A 151 9.81 11.61 -5.45
C TYR A 151 9.96 11.85 -3.94
N ASP A 152 10.84 12.75 -3.53
CA ASP A 152 11.07 13.02 -2.11
C ASP A 152 9.83 13.60 -1.42
N ASN A 153 9.04 14.41 -2.13
CA ASN A 153 7.74 14.84 -1.61
C ASN A 153 6.76 13.68 -1.43
N ALA A 154 6.77 12.71 -2.35
CA ALA A 154 5.96 11.50 -2.22
C ALA A 154 6.41 10.64 -1.04
N VAL A 155 7.72 10.50 -0.82
CA VAL A 155 8.30 9.77 0.32
C VAL A 155 7.87 10.39 1.64
N ILE A 156 8.10 11.71 1.83
CA ILE A 156 7.71 12.41 3.08
C ILE A 156 6.20 12.33 3.33
N TYR A 157 5.39 12.48 2.27
CA TYR A 157 3.96 12.36 2.42
C TYR A 157 3.55 10.94 2.81
N ASN A 158 4.11 9.92 2.16
CA ASN A 158 3.87 8.52 2.52
C ASN A 158 4.29 8.22 3.96
N ASP A 159 5.45 8.73 4.40
CA ASP A 159 5.91 8.61 5.79
C ASP A 159 4.87 9.19 6.78
N SER A 160 4.33 10.37 6.48
CA SER A 160 3.27 10.96 7.31
C SER A 160 1.97 10.14 7.35
N VAL A 161 1.64 9.44 6.27
CA VAL A 161 0.48 8.54 6.22
C VAL A 161 0.75 7.28 7.05
N VAL A 162 1.94 6.70 6.92
CA VAL A 162 2.36 5.53 7.71
C VAL A 162 2.37 5.86 9.20
N ASP A 163 2.95 7.00 9.60
CA ASP A 163 2.92 7.47 11.00
C ASP A 163 1.48 7.60 11.52
N ALA A 164 0.60 8.20 10.72
CA ALA A 164 -0.81 8.33 11.10
C ALA A 164 -1.53 6.98 11.25
N ILE A 165 -1.17 5.98 10.42
CA ILE A 165 -1.69 4.61 10.56
C ILE A 165 -1.15 3.97 11.83
N VAL A 166 0.17 4.04 12.09
CA VAL A 166 0.80 3.47 13.29
C VAL A 166 0.16 4.02 14.56
N ARG A 167 -0.07 5.33 14.62
CA ARG A 167 -0.73 6.00 15.77
C ARG A 167 -2.14 5.49 16.06
N LYS A 168 -2.86 4.91 15.09
CA LYS A 168 -4.16 4.28 15.35
C LYS A 168 -4.05 3.08 16.28
N PHE A 169 -2.87 2.48 16.40
CA PHE A 169 -2.62 1.25 17.15
C PHE A 169 -1.74 1.44 18.39
N GLU A 170 -1.25 2.65 18.69
CA GLU A 170 -0.36 2.93 19.83
C GLU A 170 -0.92 2.47 21.18
N ASN A 171 -2.25 2.50 21.35
CA ASN A 171 -2.92 2.10 22.59
C ASN A 171 -3.71 0.78 22.43
N GLN A 172 -3.31 -0.06 21.46
CA GLN A 172 -3.91 -1.35 21.19
C GLN A 172 -2.88 -2.45 21.46
N ASP A 173 -3.34 -3.64 21.80
CA ASP A 173 -2.49 -4.84 21.79
C ASP A 173 -2.34 -5.27 20.31
N ALA A 174 -1.37 -4.69 19.64
CA ALA A 174 -1.18 -4.84 18.21
C ALA A 174 0.29 -4.94 17.80
N ILE A 175 0.54 -5.71 16.76
CA ILE A 175 1.82 -5.73 16.04
C ILE A 175 1.60 -5.00 14.72
N VAL A 176 2.39 -3.97 14.46
CA VAL A 176 2.37 -3.22 13.20
C VAL A 176 3.61 -3.59 12.39
N ILE A 177 3.40 -4.02 11.15
CA ILE A 177 4.47 -4.36 10.21
C ILE A 177 4.33 -3.44 9.00
N TYR A 178 5.37 -2.69 8.71
CA TYR A 178 5.50 -1.90 7.49
C TYR A 178 6.59 -2.47 6.61
N MET A 179 6.30 -2.64 5.32
CA MET A 179 7.26 -3.15 4.34
C MET A 179 6.93 -2.61 2.94
N PRO A 180 7.95 -2.29 2.12
CA PRO A 180 7.74 -2.03 0.70
C PRO A 180 7.51 -3.34 -0.05
N ASP A 181 6.87 -3.27 -1.22
CA ASP A 181 6.72 -4.40 -2.13
C ASP A 181 7.93 -4.58 -3.06
N HIS A 182 8.72 -3.53 -3.25
CA HIS A 182 9.99 -3.52 -4.00
C HIS A 182 10.79 -2.26 -3.69
N GLY A 183 12.06 -2.26 -4.14
CA GLY A 183 12.88 -1.07 -4.19
C GLY A 183 12.48 -0.15 -5.35
N GLU A 184 12.89 1.10 -5.27
CA GLU A 184 12.67 2.12 -6.29
C GLU A 184 13.97 2.87 -6.56
N GLU A 185 14.36 2.99 -7.81
CA GLU A 185 15.47 3.84 -8.22
C GLU A 185 14.96 5.20 -8.68
N CYS A 186 15.60 6.26 -8.21
CA CYS A 186 15.32 7.62 -8.65
C CYS A 186 16.63 8.36 -8.91
N TYR A 187 17.23 8.13 -10.07
CA TYR A 187 18.49 8.73 -10.49
C TYR A 187 19.64 8.51 -9.50
N GLU A 188 19.81 7.29 -9.02
CA GLU A 188 20.94 6.92 -8.19
C GLU A 188 22.29 7.25 -8.88
N PRO A 189 23.34 7.63 -8.13
CA PRO A 189 24.63 7.95 -8.73
C PRO A 189 25.13 6.84 -9.66
N GLY A 190 25.45 7.23 -10.90
CA GLY A 190 25.87 6.30 -11.95
C GLY A 190 24.71 5.57 -12.67
N ARG A 191 23.45 5.83 -12.30
CA ARG A 191 22.26 5.26 -12.94
C ARG A 191 21.33 6.39 -13.40
N GLY A 192 21.12 6.49 -14.70
CA GLY A 192 20.42 7.60 -15.34
C GLY A 192 18.92 7.43 -15.48
N PHE A 193 18.27 6.53 -14.72
CA PHE A 193 16.86 6.19 -14.88
C PHE A 193 16.06 6.25 -13.57
N ILE A 194 14.77 6.17 -13.71
CA ILE A 194 13.79 6.00 -12.63
C ILE A 194 13.03 4.72 -12.91
N CYS A 195 12.71 3.95 -11.94
CA CYS A 195 11.75 2.83 -11.94
C CYS A 195 12.15 1.74 -10.93
N ARG A 196 11.43 0.64 -10.98
CA ARG A 196 11.72 -0.57 -10.19
C ARG A 196 13.13 -1.09 -10.48
N ASN A 197 13.79 -1.46 -9.44
CA ASN A 197 15.06 -2.18 -9.49
C ASN A 197 14.78 -3.69 -9.59
#